data_36ef7ec37492192a9795cba6f8c8d327
#
_entry.id   36ef7ec37492192a9795cba6f8c8d327
#
_cell.length_a   1.000
_cell.length_b   1.000
_cell.length_c   1.000
_cell.angle_alpha   90.00
_cell.angle_beta   90.00
_cell.angle_gamma   90.00
#
_symmetry.space_group_name_H-M   'P 1'
#
loop_
_entity.id
_entity.type
_entity.pdbx_description
1 polymer ?
#
loop_
_entity_poly.entity_id
_entity_poly.type
_entity_poly.pdbx_seq_one_letter_code
_entity_poly.pdbx_strand_id
1 'polypeptide(L)'
;MATLQSLSPTFRPSIPAPNSHAFPAATPFNSSPKFTSSKGLSISRRHSIISTRFSNSEYSPQIAETLGDVSIFTASGEPVRFSDLWDQNQGVAVVALLRHFGCPCCWELASALKESKERFDSAGVKLIAVGIGSPNKARMLANRLPFPMDCLYADPDRKAYDVLNLYYGFGRTFFNPASAKVFSRFHALQKAVKNYTIEATPDDRSGVLQQGGMFVFRGKELLYARKDEGTGYVRGEPLPPRKFLWLCSLTSSVFVHGLHHLGN
;
A
#
# COMPACT_ATOMS: atom_id res chain seq x y z
N MET A 1 -66.51 -3.94 -20.27
CA MET A 1 -66.72 -5.37 -20.00
C MET A 1 -65.72 -6.16 -20.80
N ALA A 2 -64.73 -6.71 -20.18
CA ALA A 2 -64.00 -7.94 -20.56
C ALA A 2 -62.94 -8.18 -19.52
N THR A 3 -63.20 -9.12 -18.65
CA THR A 3 -62.34 -9.71 -17.64
C THR A 3 -61.39 -10.68 -18.34
N LEU A 4 -60.09 -10.59 -18.07
CA LEU A 4 -59.15 -11.65 -18.44
C LEU A 4 -58.39 -12.11 -17.20
N GLN A 5 -58.56 -13.39 -16.92
CA GLN A 5 -58.08 -14.17 -15.82
C GLN A 5 -56.59 -14.46 -15.93
N SER A 6 -55.97 -14.44 -14.77
CA SER A 6 -54.61 -14.92 -14.51
C SER A 6 -54.48 -16.44 -14.68
N LEU A 7 -53.33 -16.86 -15.27
CA LEU A 7 -52.83 -18.22 -15.11
C LEU A 7 -51.33 -18.14 -14.88
N SER A 8 -50.91 -18.45 -13.66
CA SER A 8 -49.52 -18.72 -13.30
C SER A 8 -49.26 -20.22 -13.39
N PRO A 9 -48.14 -20.65 -13.95
CA PRO A 9 -47.58 -21.98 -13.69
C PRO A 9 -46.43 -21.89 -12.70
N THR A 10 -46.61 -22.47 -11.54
CA THR A 10 -45.53 -22.76 -10.58
C THR A 10 -44.69 -23.94 -11.07
N PHE A 11 -43.45 -23.66 -11.44
CA PHE A 11 -42.45 -24.68 -11.71
C PHE A 11 -41.55 -24.83 -10.49
N ARG A 12 -41.60 -26.00 -9.84
CA ARG A 12 -40.75 -26.36 -8.70
C ARG A 12 -39.68 -27.35 -9.17
N PRO A 13 -38.39 -27.03 -9.18
CA PRO A 13 -37.38 -28.05 -9.44
C PRO A 13 -37.07 -28.84 -8.16
N SER A 14 -37.12 -30.15 -8.27
CA SER A 14 -36.74 -31.12 -7.25
C SER A 14 -35.21 -31.22 -7.20
N ILE A 15 -34.65 -31.05 -6.02
CA ILE A 15 -33.21 -31.20 -5.75
C ILE A 15 -32.99 -32.66 -5.30
N PRO A 16 -32.08 -33.43 -5.93
CA PRO A 16 -31.74 -34.77 -5.43
C PRO A 16 -30.78 -34.66 -4.24
N ALA A 17 -30.99 -35.52 -3.24
CA ALA A 17 -30.15 -35.61 -2.04
C ALA A 17 -28.74 -36.16 -2.35
N PRO A 18 -27.68 -35.70 -1.64
CA PRO A 18 -26.34 -36.22 -1.83
C PRO A 18 -26.18 -37.58 -1.13
N ASN A 19 -25.58 -38.53 -1.84
CA ASN A 19 -25.14 -39.82 -1.35
C ASN A 19 -24.06 -39.70 -0.26
N SER A 20 -24.33 -40.33 0.88
CA SER A 20 -23.39 -40.51 1.96
C SER A 20 -22.36 -41.60 1.63
N HIS A 21 -21.11 -41.24 1.29
CA HIS A 21 -20.02 -42.19 1.32
C HIS A 21 -19.34 -42.10 2.69
N ALA A 22 -19.36 -43.25 3.38
CA ALA A 22 -18.71 -43.47 4.66
C ALA A 22 -17.17 -43.47 4.49
N PHE A 23 -16.45 -42.72 5.32
CA PHE A 23 -14.99 -42.80 5.45
C PHE A 23 -14.60 -43.94 6.40
N PRO A 24 -13.53 -44.71 6.08
CA PRO A 24 -13.02 -45.73 6.98
C PRO A 24 -12.30 -45.12 8.18
N ALA A 25 -12.48 -45.74 9.33
CA ALA A 25 -11.90 -45.38 10.64
C ALA A 25 -10.35 -45.44 10.63
N ALA A 26 -9.73 -44.37 11.15
CA ALA A 26 -8.30 -44.31 11.38
C ALA A 26 -7.93 -45.11 12.65
N THR A 27 -6.97 -46.01 12.54
CA THR A 27 -6.34 -46.76 13.66
C THR A 27 -5.35 -45.85 14.42
N PRO A 28 -5.25 -45.95 15.75
CA PRO A 28 -4.31 -45.16 16.53
C PRO A 28 -2.89 -45.76 16.43
N PHE A 29 -1.95 -44.97 15.91
CA PHE A 29 -0.52 -45.32 15.98
C PHE A 29 0.08 -44.80 17.26
N ASN A 30 0.39 -45.75 18.19
CA ASN A 30 0.96 -45.48 19.49
C ASN A 30 2.47 -45.83 19.42
N SER A 31 3.35 -44.83 19.37
CA SER A 31 4.78 -45.03 19.64
C SER A 31 5.42 -43.77 20.16
N SER A 32 5.63 -43.73 21.47
CA SER A 32 6.44 -42.71 22.14
C SER A 32 7.93 -43.06 22.01
N PRO A 33 8.78 -42.12 21.54
CA PRO A 33 10.23 -42.29 21.70
C PRO A 33 10.66 -41.81 23.10
N LYS A 34 11.40 -42.66 23.80
CA LYS A 34 12.07 -42.37 25.08
C LYS A 34 13.14 -41.30 24.84
N PHE A 35 13.02 -40.19 25.55
CA PHE A 35 14.01 -39.12 25.56
C PHE A 35 15.08 -39.45 26.59
N THR A 36 16.29 -39.78 26.16
CA THR A 36 17.48 -39.89 27.02
C THR A 36 18.06 -38.51 27.28
N SER A 37 18.17 -38.18 28.57
CA SER A 37 18.79 -36.97 29.11
C SER A 37 20.26 -36.89 28.73
N SER A 38 20.71 -35.82 28.07
CA SER A 38 22.11 -35.42 27.96
C SER A 38 22.28 -33.92 28.15
N LYS A 39 22.97 -33.61 29.26
CA LYS A 39 23.87 -32.50 29.60
C LYS A 39 23.58 -31.12 28.98
N GLY A 40 23.43 -30.18 29.90
CA GLY A 40 23.22 -28.77 29.67
C GLY A 40 24.20 -28.12 28.70
N LEU A 41 23.64 -27.49 27.66
CA LEU A 41 24.27 -26.40 26.93
C LEU A 41 23.57 -25.11 27.32
N SER A 42 24.30 -24.22 27.96
CA SER A 42 23.86 -22.86 28.20
C SER A 42 23.74 -22.16 26.87
N ILE A 43 22.53 -22.02 26.38
CA ILE A 43 22.23 -21.19 25.19
C ILE A 43 22.20 -19.74 25.64
N SER A 44 23.35 -19.08 25.49
CA SER A 44 23.41 -17.63 25.48
C SER A 44 22.42 -17.13 24.42
N ARG A 45 21.29 -16.55 24.86
CA ARG A 45 20.37 -15.80 23.99
C ARG A 45 21.10 -14.58 23.47
N ARG A 46 21.89 -14.75 22.41
CA ARG A 46 22.19 -13.60 21.53
C ARG A 46 20.87 -13.16 20.95
N HIS A 47 20.37 -12.04 21.41
CA HIS A 47 19.36 -11.29 20.70
C HIS A 47 19.99 -10.90 19.36
N SER A 48 19.79 -11.75 18.37
CA SER A 48 20.01 -11.39 16.98
C SER A 48 18.96 -10.31 16.69
N ILE A 49 19.39 -9.07 16.79
CA ILE A 49 18.67 -7.94 16.16
C ILE A 49 18.69 -8.30 14.69
N ILE A 50 17.58 -8.86 14.20
CA ILE A 50 17.32 -8.98 12.76
C ILE A 50 17.21 -7.55 12.27
N SER A 51 18.35 -6.95 11.95
CA SER A 51 18.43 -5.78 11.10
C SER A 51 17.90 -6.25 9.74
N THR A 52 16.60 -6.06 9.52
CA THR A 52 16.04 -6.08 8.19
C THR A 52 16.72 -4.91 7.45
N ARG A 53 17.85 -5.20 6.80
CA ARG A 53 18.46 -4.31 5.81
C ARG A 53 17.45 -4.21 4.69
N PHE A 54 16.61 -3.17 4.74
CA PHE A 54 15.85 -2.74 3.59
C PHE A 54 16.88 -2.39 2.51
N SER A 55 16.74 -2.99 1.33
CA SER A 55 17.73 -2.83 0.25
C SER A 55 17.60 -1.42 -0.36
N ASN A 56 18.21 -0.43 0.27
CA ASN A 56 18.43 0.89 -0.34
C ASN A 56 19.56 0.85 -1.37
N SER A 57 20.26 -0.28 -1.51
CA SER A 57 21.41 -0.45 -2.41
C SER A 57 21.06 -0.29 -3.90
N GLU A 58 19.77 -0.30 -4.25
CA GLU A 58 19.31 -0.13 -5.63
C GLU A 58 19.27 1.36 -6.04
N TYR A 59 19.25 2.28 -5.08
CA TYR A 59 19.10 3.70 -5.33
C TYR A 59 20.41 4.46 -5.09
N SER A 60 20.70 5.41 -6.00
CA SER A 60 21.79 6.38 -5.80
C SER A 60 21.56 7.22 -4.54
N PRO A 61 22.61 7.61 -3.81
CA PRO A 61 22.49 8.58 -2.73
C PRO A 61 21.83 9.91 -3.15
N GLN A 62 21.91 10.26 -4.44
CA GLN A 62 21.34 11.47 -5.01
C GLN A 62 19.87 11.31 -5.42
N ILE A 63 19.23 10.18 -5.14
CA ILE A 63 17.85 9.92 -5.61
C ILE A 63 16.85 11.00 -5.15
N ALA A 64 17.00 11.52 -3.95
CA ALA A 64 16.15 12.57 -3.42
C ALA A 64 16.33 13.91 -4.16
N GLU A 65 17.53 14.21 -4.62
CA GLU A 65 17.83 15.42 -5.41
C GLU A 65 17.22 15.29 -6.80
N THR A 66 17.46 14.14 -7.46
CA THR A 66 16.87 13.87 -8.79
C THR A 66 15.34 13.87 -8.74
N LEU A 67 14.75 13.29 -7.70
CA LEU A 67 13.30 13.34 -7.48
C LEU A 67 12.84 14.77 -7.17
N GLY A 68 13.64 15.53 -6.39
CA GLY A 68 13.35 16.90 -6.02
C GLY A 68 13.17 17.84 -7.22
N ASP A 69 13.87 17.58 -8.32
CA ASP A 69 13.78 18.35 -9.55
C ASP A 69 12.52 18.04 -10.39
N VAL A 70 11.81 16.97 -10.06
CA VAL A 70 10.57 16.62 -10.77
C VAL A 70 9.47 17.61 -10.40
N SER A 71 8.79 18.17 -11.41
CA SER A 71 7.56 18.93 -11.24
C SER A 71 6.35 18.07 -11.48
N ILE A 72 5.43 18.10 -10.52
CA ILE A 72 4.12 17.45 -10.55
C ILE A 72 3.03 18.49 -10.29
N PHE A 73 1.78 18.08 -10.16
CA PHE A 73 0.67 18.99 -9.94
C PHE A 73 -0.03 18.71 -8.60
N THR A 74 -0.44 19.75 -7.90
CA THR A 74 -1.40 19.63 -6.80
C THR A 74 -2.76 19.14 -7.34
N ALA A 75 -3.64 18.66 -6.47
CA ALA A 75 -5.00 18.31 -6.87
C ALA A 75 -5.81 19.54 -7.37
N SER A 76 -5.41 20.77 -7.01
CA SER A 76 -5.99 22.00 -7.56
C SER A 76 -5.49 22.35 -8.96
N GLY A 77 -4.39 21.75 -9.40
CA GLY A 77 -3.83 21.94 -10.74
C GLY A 77 -2.58 22.83 -10.79
N GLU A 78 -2.09 23.29 -9.63
CA GLU A 78 -0.89 24.11 -9.56
C GLU A 78 0.36 23.23 -9.70
N PRO A 79 1.35 23.62 -10.51
CA PRO A 79 2.62 22.92 -10.59
C PRO A 79 3.41 23.09 -9.28
N VAL A 80 4.04 22.03 -8.82
CA VAL A 80 4.87 22.03 -7.61
C VAL A 80 6.07 21.10 -7.82
N ARG A 81 7.24 21.49 -7.33
CA ARG A 81 8.43 20.63 -7.35
C ARG A 81 8.38 19.66 -6.17
N PHE A 82 8.91 18.46 -6.38
CA PHE A 82 8.99 17.49 -5.29
C PHE A 82 9.81 18.00 -4.11
N SER A 83 10.89 18.76 -4.37
CA SER A 83 11.72 19.40 -3.32
C SER A 83 10.93 20.30 -2.38
N ASP A 84 9.80 20.84 -2.83
CA ASP A 84 9.01 21.82 -2.07
C ASP A 84 7.93 21.14 -1.18
N LEU A 85 7.79 19.81 -1.29
CA LEU A 85 6.74 19.06 -0.61
C LEU A 85 7.06 18.73 0.85
N TRP A 86 8.33 18.72 1.25
CA TRP A 86 8.77 18.52 2.64
C TRP A 86 10.11 19.22 2.89
N ASP A 87 10.44 19.43 4.15
CA ASP A 87 11.74 20.00 4.54
C ASP A 87 12.89 19.07 4.15
N GLN A 88 13.72 19.54 3.21
CA GLN A 88 14.86 18.81 2.63
C GLN A 88 16.05 18.67 3.57
N ASN A 89 16.04 19.31 4.77
CA ASN A 89 17.12 19.20 5.74
C ASN A 89 16.84 18.08 6.74
N GLN A 90 15.70 18.13 7.43
CA GLN A 90 15.38 17.22 8.52
C GLN A 90 13.95 16.65 8.48
N GLY A 91 13.12 17.17 7.58
CA GLY A 91 11.73 16.74 7.48
C GLY A 91 11.61 15.26 7.09
N VAL A 92 10.67 14.57 7.69
CA VAL A 92 10.34 13.18 7.31
C VAL A 92 9.13 13.19 6.40
N ALA A 93 9.24 12.50 5.27
CA ALA A 93 8.16 12.36 4.31
C ALA A 93 7.91 10.89 3.94
N VAL A 94 6.64 10.52 3.88
CA VAL A 94 6.16 9.27 3.27
C VAL A 94 5.60 9.59 1.90
N VAL A 95 6.28 9.13 0.86
CA VAL A 95 5.88 9.29 -0.54
C VAL A 95 5.23 8.00 -1.01
N ALA A 96 3.91 8.03 -1.21
CA ALA A 96 3.12 6.91 -1.70
C ALA A 96 2.78 7.12 -3.18
N LEU A 97 3.42 6.36 -4.07
CA LEU A 97 3.15 6.36 -5.49
C LEU A 97 2.00 5.38 -5.76
N LEU A 98 0.80 5.91 -5.98
CA LEU A 98 -0.35 5.14 -6.44
C LEU A 98 -0.14 4.77 -7.90
N ARG A 99 -0.70 3.65 -8.36
CA ARG A 99 -0.63 3.32 -9.80
C ARG A 99 -1.29 4.42 -10.64
N HIS A 100 -2.59 4.57 -10.50
CA HIS A 100 -3.36 5.65 -11.11
C HIS A 100 -4.68 5.86 -10.33
N PHE A 101 -5.32 7.00 -10.50
CA PHE A 101 -6.51 7.37 -9.72
C PHE A 101 -7.73 6.49 -9.98
N GLY A 102 -7.83 5.82 -11.11
CA GLY A 102 -8.90 4.87 -11.43
C GLY A 102 -8.60 3.40 -11.08
N CYS A 103 -7.57 3.12 -10.27
CA CYS A 103 -7.26 1.76 -9.84
C CYS A 103 -7.97 1.42 -8.51
N PRO A 104 -8.85 0.40 -8.45
CA PRO A 104 -9.56 0.06 -7.21
C PRO A 104 -8.62 -0.24 -6.04
N CYS A 105 -7.49 -0.92 -6.28
CA CYS A 105 -6.49 -1.21 -5.24
C CYS A 105 -5.79 0.07 -4.73
N CYS A 106 -5.68 1.09 -5.57
CA CYS A 106 -5.16 2.40 -5.16
C CYS A 106 -6.16 3.13 -4.25
N TRP A 107 -7.45 2.94 -4.43
CA TRP A 107 -8.48 3.46 -3.53
C TRP A 107 -8.41 2.79 -2.16
N GLU A 108 -8.17 1.47 -2.12
CA GLU A 108 -7.91 0.75 -0.85
C GLU A 108 -6.69 1.35 -0.12
N LEU A 109 -5.57 1.53 -0.83
CA LEU A 109 -4.37 2.15 -0.26
C LEU A 109 -4.62 3.59 0.18
N ALA A 110 -5.28 4.40 -0.64
CA ALA A 110 -5.63 5.77 -0.30
C ALA A 110 -6.54 5.84 0.95
N SER A 111 -7.51 4.92 1.09
CA SER A 111 -8.33 4.81 2.30
C SER A 111 -7.47 4.54 3.54
N ALA A 112 -6.53 3.61 3.46
CA ALA A 112 -5.63 3.29 4.56
C ALA A 112 -4.68 4.46 4.91
N LEU A 113 -4.18 5.18 3.91
CA LEU A 113 -3.36 6.38 4.11
C LEU A 113 -4.16 7.51 4.77
N LYS A 114 -5.39 7.74 4.33
CA LYS A 114 -6.31 8.69 4.94
C LYS A 114 -6.58 8.35 6.41
N GLU A 115 -6.90 7.10 6.73
CA GLU A 115 -7.13 6.64 8.10
C GLU A 115 -5.88 6.81 8.99
N SER A 116 -4.69 6.85 8.39
CA SER A 116 -3.42 7.03 9.08
C SER A 116 -2.94 8.49 9.15
N LYS A 117 -3.63 9.42 8.49
CA LYS A 117 -3.18 10.81 8.32
C LYS A 117 -2.91 11.52 9.65
N GLU A 118 -3.83 11.44 10.61
CA GLU A 118 -3.67 12.06 11.92
C GLU A 118 -2.43 11.55 12.68
N ARG A 119 -2.08 10.27 12.47
CA ARG A 119 -0.91 9.66 13.09
C ARG A 119 0.38 10.13 12.43
N PHE A 120 0.38 10.36 11.12
CA PHE A 120 1.50 10.98 10.42
C PHE A 120 1.71 12.42 10.91
N ASP A 121 0.64 13.20 10.99
CA ASP A 121 0.69 14.59 11.46
C ASP A 121 1.21 14.69 12.90
N SER A 122 0.68 13.83 13.79
CA SER A 122 1.12 13.79 15.19
C SER A 122 2.60 13.39 15.35
N ALA A 123 3.15 12.66 14.38
CA ALA A 123 4.56 12.26 14.34
C ALA A 123 5.44 13.26 13.56
N GLY A 124 4.90 14.39 13.08
CA GLY A 124 5.62 15.36 12.27
C GLY A 124 6.03 14.83 10.90
N VAL A 125 5.32 13.82 10.38
CA VAL A 125 5.63 13.17 9.10
C VAL A 125 4.71 13.70 8.01
N LYS A 126 5.29 14.22 6.93
CA LYS A 126 4.52 14.66 5.76
C LYS A 126 4.06 13.46 4.94
N LEU A 127 2.76 13.34 4.70
CA LEU A 127 2.21 12.40 3.74
C LEU A 127 2.13 13.05 2.37
N ILE A 128 2.64 12.35 1.35
CA ILE A 128 2.62 12.75 -0.07
C ILE A 128 2.10 11.57 -0.86
N ALA A 129 0.87 11.64 -1.35
CA ALA A 129 0.26 10.63 -2.21
C ALA A 129 0.26 11.15 -3.65
N VAL A 130 0.89 10.43 -4.55
CA VAL A 130 1.00 10.79 -5.97
C VAL A 130 0.30 9.74 -6.81
N GLY A 131 -0.47 10.14 -7.79
CA GLY A 131 -1.13 9.22 -8.72
C GLY A 131 -0.98 9.65 -10.17
N ILE A 132 -1.00 8.67 -11.09
CA ILE A 132 -1.00 8.95 -12.52
C ILE A 132 -2.37 9.40 -12.95
N GLY A 133 -2.39 10.48 -13.72
CA GLY A 133 -3.58 11.13 -14.25
C GLY A 133 -3.53 12.64 -14.06
N SER A 134 -4.52 13.32 -14.60
CA SER A 134 -4.63 14.79 -14.50
C SER A 134 -5.05 15.21 -13.08
N PRO A 135 -4.86 16.49 -12.70
CA PRO A 135 -5.38 17.05 -11.45
C PRO A 135 -6.89 16.82 -11.25
N ASN A 136 -7.67 16.84 -12.34
CA ASN A 136 -9.09 16.52 -12.29
C ASN A 136 -9.36 15.10 -11.77
N LYS A 137 -8.56 14.12 -12.19
CA LYS A 137 -8.67 12.74 -11.74
C LYS A 137 -8.30 12.60 -10.26
N ALA A 138 -7.28 13.36 -9.80
CA ALA A 138 -6.94 13.46 -8.38
C ALA A 138 -8.12 14.03 -7.57
N ARG A 139 -8.74 15.12 -8.03
CA ARG A 139 -9.94 15.68 -7.38
C ARG A 139 -11.11 14.71 -7.32
N MET A 140 -11.33 13.90 -8.36
CA MET A 140 -12.37 12.87 -8.33
C MET A 140 -12.14 11.86 -7.21
N LEU A 141 -10.90 11.40 -7.03
CA LEU A 141 -10.56 10.53 -5.90
C LEU A 141 -10.77 11.25 -4.58
N ALA A 142 -10.24 12.47 -4.43
CA ALA A 142 -10.34 13.24 -3.19
C ALA A 142 -11.78 13.47 -2.76
N ASN A 143 -12.65 13.85 -3.68
CA ASN A 143 -14.07 14.13 -3.39
C ASN A 143 -14.85 12.87 -2.99
N ARG A 144 -14.60 11.75 -3.68
CA ARG A 144 -15.36 10.51 -3.46
C ARG A 144 -14.86 9.68 -2.29
N LEU A 145 -13.57 9.77 -1.97
CA LEU A 145 -12.95 9.07 -0.83
C LEU A 145 -12.78 9.96 0.40
N PRO A 146 -13.21 11.21 0.41
CA PRO A 146 -12.78 12.35 1.22
C PRO A 146 -11.31 12.29 1.64
N PHE A 147 -10.41 12.24 0.63
CA PHE A 147 -8.96 12.26 0.84
C PHE A 147 -8.45 13.71 0.93
N PRO A 148 -7.54 14.04 1.87
CA PRO A 148 -7.01 15.39 2.01
C PRO A 148 -6.28 15.86 0.74
N MET A 149 -6.73 16.97 0.16
CA MET A 149 -6.20 17.48 -1.12
C MET A 149 -4.80 18.06 -1.01
N ASP A 150 -4.41 18.50 0.19
CA ASP A 150 -3.06 19.01 0.52
C ASP A 150 -1.97 17.93 0.56
N CYS A 151 -2.37 16.67 0.51
CA CYS A 151 -1.48 15.52 0.47
C CYS A 151 -1.58 14.74 -0.85
N LEU A 152 -2.41 15.20 -1.82
CA LEU A 152 -2.69 14.48 -3.06
C LEU A 152 -2.17 15.25 -4.26
N TYR A 153 -1.36 14.56 -5.07
CA TYR A 153 -0.66 15.12 -6.21
C TYR A 153 -0.87 14.27 -7.46
N ALA A 154 -0.82 14.90 -8.62
CA ALA A 154 -0.96 14.27 -9.92
C ALA A 154 0.37 14.33 -10.70
N ASP A 155 0.80 13.20 -11.23
CA ASP A 155 1.94 13.09 -12.13
C ASP A 155 1.48 12.47 -13.47
N PRO A 156 0.91 13.27 -14.38
CA PRO A 156 0.37 12.77 -15.64
C PRO A 156 1.44 12.18 -16.55
N ASP A 157 2.66 12.68 -16.46
CA ASP A 157 3.80 12.28 -17.30
C ASP A 157 4.63 11.15 -16.72
N ARG A 158 4.31 10.68 -15.49
CA ARG A 158 5.01 9.60 -14.77
C ARG A 158 6.48 9.91 -14.43
N LYS A 159 6.88 11.17 -14.42
CA LYS A 159 8.28 11.58 -14.19
C LYS A 159 8.84 11.08 -12.86
N ALA A 160 8.05 11.14 -11.78
CA ALA A 160 8.47 10.61 -10.48
C ALA A 160 8.61 9.09 -10.49
N TYR A 161 7.77 8.40 -11.24
CA TYR A 161 7.81 6.94 -11.38
C TYR A 161 9.06 6.50 -12.14
N ASP A 162 9.44 7.22 -13.19
CA ASP A 162 10.63 6.94 -13.98
C ASP A 162 11.90 7.18 -13.17
N VAL A 163 11.99 8.30 -12.44
CA VAL A 163 13.12 8.60 -11.53
C VAL A 163 13.27 7.52 -10.46
N LEU A 164 12.17 7.06 -9.87
CA LEU A 164 12.18 6.01 -8.86
C LEU A 164 12.28 4.60 -9.46
N ASN A 165 12.42 4.49 -10.78
CA ASN A 165 12.56 3.23 -11.52
C ASN A 165 11.50 2.20 -11.12
N LEU A 166 10.23 2.65 -11.07
CA LEU A 166 9.10 1.79 -10.72
C LEU A 166 8.75 0.85 -11.87
N TYR A 167 8.25 -0.32 -11.52
CA TYR A 167 7.92 -1.35 -12.51
C TYR A 167 6.79 -0.92 -13.43
N TYR A 168 6.92 -1.28 -14.68
CA TYR A 168 5.96 -1.00 -15.75
C TYR A 168 5.72 -2.27 -16.57
N GLY A 169 4.51 -2.44 -17.11
CA GLY A 169 4.22 -3.45 -18.11
C GLY A 169 3.00 -4.33 -17.85
N PHE A 170 2.51 -4.90 -18.95
CA PHE A 170 1.29 -5.71 -19.00
C PHE A 170 1.37 -6.99 -18.15
N GLY A 171 2.50 -7.72 -18.25
CA GLY A 171 2.68 -8.96 -17.51
C GLY A 171 2.62 -8.78 -16.00
N ARG A 172 3.21 -7.69 -15.48
CA ARG A 172 3.17 -7.35 -14.06
C ARG A 172 1.79 -6.92 -13.60
N THR A 173 1.05 -6.25 -14.48
CA THR A 173 -0.29 -5.75 -14.16
C THR A 173 -1.32 -6.88 -14.05
N PHE A 174 -1.28 -7.86 -14.96
CA PHE A 174 -2.35 -8.85 -15.10
C PHE A 174 -1.95 -10.28 -14.74
N PHE A 175 -0.70 -10.68 -14.99
CA PHE A 175 -0.25 -12.07 -14.84
C PHE A 175 0.68 -12.33 -13.66
N ASN A 176 0.95 -11.32 -12.82
CA ASN A 176 1.76 -11.53 -11.63
C ASN A 176 0.92 -12.28 -10.57
N PRO A 177 1.44 -13.40 -9.98
CA PRO A 177 0.79 -14.10 -8.87
C PRO A 177 0.45 -13.19 -7.69
N ALA A 178 1.19 -12.09 -7.54
CA ALA A 178 0.91 -11.05 -6.56
C ALA A 178 -0.45 -10.38 -6.80
N SER A 179 -0.88 -10.21 -8.04
CA SER A 179 -2.20 -9.64 -8.36
C SER A 179 -3.35 -10.54 -7.88
N ALA A 180 -3.14 -11.85 -7.80
CA ALA A 180 -4.12 -12.79 -7.26
C ALA A 180 -4.42 -12.57 -5.77
N LYS A 181 -3.48 -12.00 -5.00
CA LYS A 181 -3.68 -11.68 -3.57
C LYS A 181 -4.71 -10.58 -3.33
N VAL A 182 -5.14 -9.85 -4.36
CA VAL A 182 -6.24 -8.88 -4.26
C VAL A 182 -7.51 -9.55 -3.74
N PHE A 183 -7.78 -10.78 -4.17
CA PHE A 183 -8.95 -11.53 -3.74
C PHE A 183 -8.97 -11.85 -2.25
N SER A 184 -7.82 -12.03 -1.60
CA SER A 184 -7.73 -12.28 -0.16
C SER A 184 -8.14 -11.06 0.70
N ARG A 185 -8.18 -9.86 0.10
CA ARG A 185 -8.54 -8.60 0.75
C ARG A 185 -9.87 -8.03 0.26
N PHE A 186 -10.72 -8.90 -0.25
CA PHE A 186 -11.97 -8.51 -0.90
C PHE A 186 -12.84 -7.57 -0.05
N HIS A 187 -12.94 -7.79 1.26
CA HIS A 187 -13.73 -6.93 2.15
C HIS A 187 -13.17 -5.50 2.27
N ALA A 188 -11.83 -5.35 2.38
CA ALA A 188 -11.21 -4.03 2.43
C ALA A 188 -11.36 -3.30 1.10
N LEU A 189 -11.17 -4.03 0.00
CA LEU A 189 -11.39 -3.52 -1.34
C LEU A 189 -12.85 -3.07 -1.53
N GLN A 190 -13.82 -3.89 -1.15
CA GLN A 190 -15.25 -3.57 -1.26
C GLN A 190 -15.61 -2.30 -0.48
N LYS A 191 -15.05 -2.11 0.73
CA LYS A 191 -15.25 -0.89 1.51
C LYS A 191 -14.67 0.34 0.79
N ALA A 192 -13.45 0.22 0.28
CA ALA A 192 -12.75 1.32 -0.40
C ALA A 192 -13.40 1.71 -1.74
N VAL A 193 -13.97 0.73 -2.46
CA VAL A 193 -14.59 0.99 -3.77
C VAL A 193 -16.07 1.37 -3.70
N LYS A 194 -16.66 1.51 -2.52
CA LYS A 194 -18.08 1.88 -2.38
C LYS A 194 -18.46 3.13 -3.18
N ASN A 195 -17.56 4.12 -3.20
CA ASN A 195 -17.73 5.39 -3.94
C ASN A 195 -16.82 5.48 -5.17
N TYR A 196 -16.26 4.35 -5.60
CA TYR A 196 -15.32 4.28 -6.72
C TYR A 196 -15.93 4.76 -8.03
N THR A 197 -15.09 5.35 -8.87
CA THR A 197 -15.43 5.67 -10.25
C THR A 197 -14.30 5.32 -11.21
N ILE A 198 -14.65 4.69 -12.32
CA ILE A 198 -13.72 4.40 -13.41
C ILE A 198 -13.32 5.68 -14.18
N GLU A 199 -14.09 6.74 -14.07
CA GLU A 199 -13.80 8.05 -14.69
C GLU A 199 -12.49 8.67 -14.20
N ALA A 200 -12.01 8.25 -13.00
CA ALA A 200 -10.71 8.64 -12.47
C ALA A 200 -9.53 7.94 -13.16
N THR A 201 -9.77 7.03 -14.10
CA THR A 201 -8.70 6.40 -14.91
C THR A 201 -8.04 7.46 -15.80
N PRO A 202 -6.71 7.43 -15.98
CA PRO A 202 -5.99 8.34 -16.86
C PRO A 202 -6.51 8.25 -18.29
N ASP A 203 -6.51 9.40 -18.97
CA ASP A 203 -6.90 9.47 -20.38
C ASP A 203 -5.89 8.73 -21.26
N ASP A 204 -4.59 8.82 -20.93
CA ASP A 204 -3.56 7.93 -21.49
C ASP A 204 -3.61 6.56 -20.82
N ARG A 205 -4.11 5.58 -21.56
CA ARG A 205 -4.24 4.19 -21.08
C ARG A 205 -2.90 3.50 -20.81
N SER A 206 -1.78 4.01 -21.33
CA SER A 206 -0.45 3.46 -21.02
C SER A 206 -0.14 3.60 -19.53
N GLY A 207 -0.59 4.67 -18.88
CA GLY A 207 -0.46 4.88 -17.44
C GLY A 207 -1.07 3.78 -16.57
N VAL A 208 -2.03 3.01 -17.09
CA VAL A 208 -2.66 1.88 -16.38
C VAL A 208 -1.70 0.72 -16.11
N LEU A 209 -0.64 0.61 -16.91
CA LEU A 209 0.37 -0.46 -16.79
C LEU A 209 1.47 -0.15 -15.75
N GLN A 210 1.49 1.07 -15.23
CA GLN A 210 2.45 1.49 -14.22
C GLN A 210 2.15 0.86 -12.87
N GLN A 211 3.18 0.39 -12.18
CA GLN A 211 3.09 -0.05 -10.80
C GLN A 211 3.42 1.09 -9.85
N GLY A 212 2.94 0.99 -8.62
CA GLY A 212 3.21 1.95 -7.56
C GLY A 212 4.42 1.60 -6.72
N GLY A 213 4.51 2.26 -5.58
CA GLY A 213 5.55 2.02 -4.60
C GLY A 213 5.40 2.93 -3.39
N MET A 214 6.27 2.73 -2.39
CA MET A 214 6.27 3.55 -1.20
C MET A 214 7.70 3.82 -0.75
N PHE A 215 7.98 5.07 -0.43
CA PHE A 215 9.29 5.57 -0.07
C PHE A 215 9.19 6.41 1.20
N VAL A 216 10.22 6.36 2.03
CA VAL A 216 10.32 7.24 3.20
C VAL A 216 11.64 7.97 3.11
N PHE A 217 11.58 9.29 3.17
CA PHE A 217 12.72 10.17 3.20
C PHE A 217 12.86 10.88 4.54
N ARG A 218 14.09 11.15 4.95
CA ARG A 218 14.45 12.12 5.98
C ARG A 218 15.37 13.15 5.33
N GLY A 219 14.89 14.38 5.21
CA GLY A 219 15.58 15.35 4.38
C GLY A 219 15.82 14.77 2.99
N LYS A 220 17.10 14.66 2.58
CA LYS A 220 17.50 14.04 1.31
C LYS A 220 17.89 12.57 1.42
N GLU A 221 17.86 11.98 2.61
CA GLU A 221 18.22 10.59 2.84
C GLU A 221 17.01 9.67 2.57
N LEU A 222 17.17 8.66 1.72
CA LEU A 222 16.18 7.60 1.50
C LEU A 222 16.31 6.54 2.60
N LEU A 223 15.32 6.50 3.53
CA LEU A 223 15.31 5.54 4.64
C LEU A 223 14.66 4.20 4.27
N TYR A 224 13.68 4.25 3.37
CA TYR A 224 12.92 3.07 2.97
C TYR A 224 12.45 3.19 1.52
N ALA A 225 12.57 2.10 0.79
CA ALA A 225 12.05 1.96 -0.55
C ALA A 225 11.32 0.62 -0.73
N ARG A 226 10.17 0.67 -1.36
CA ARG A 226 9.41 -0.51 -1.79
C ARG A 226 8.77 -0.23 -3.13
N LYS A 227 9.03 -1.09 -4.10
CA LYS A 227 8.34 -1.11 -5.40
C LYS A 227 7.25 -2.17 -5.37
N ASP A 228 6.08 -1.85 -5.88
CA ASP A 228 5.00 -2.80 -6.04
C ASP A 228 5.26 -3.70 -7.26
N GLU A 229 5.31 -5.01 -7.05
CA GLU A 229 5.65 -5.97 -8.11
C GLU A 229 4.48 -6.25 -9.07
N GLY A 230 3.25 -5.94 -8.66
CA GLY A 230 2.03 -6.16 -9.42
C GLY A 230 0.83 -5.41 -8.84
N THR A 231 -0.31 -5.53 -9.52
CA THR A 231 -1.56 -4.86 -9.11
C THR A 231 -1.99 -5.34 -7.73
N GLY A 232 -2.18 -4.39 -6.81
CA GLY A 232 -2.62 -4.69 -5.45
C GLY A 232 -1.61 -5.45 -4.60
N TYR A 233 -0.38 -5.61 -5.07
CA TYR A 233 0.67 -6.29 -4.32
C TYR A 233 1.47 -5.33 -3.47
N VAL A 234 1.42 -5.60 -2.19
CA VAL A 234 2.35 -5.09 -1.19
C VAL A 234 3.20 -6.29 -0.77
N ARG A 235 4.48 -6.31 -1.11
CA ARG A 235 5.40 -7.37 -0.71
C ARG A 235 5.51 -7.42 0.81
N GLY A 236 5.04 -8.53 1.40
CA GLY A 236 4.82 -8.60 2.84
C GLY A 236 3.46 -8.01 3.21
N GLU A 237 2.93 -8.33 4.35
CA GLU A 237 1.59 -7.94 4.82
C GLU A 237 1.15 -6.53 4.43
N PRO A 238 -0.16 -6.30 4.24
CA PRO A 238 -0.68 -4.95 4.06
C PRO A 238 -0.01 -4.08 5.14
N LEU A 239 0.58 -2.95 4.73
CA LEU A 239 1.28 -2.07 5.66
C LEU A 239 0.41 -1.86 6.89
N PRO A 240 0.68 -2.53 8.01
CA PRO A 240 0.02 -2.14 9.21
C PRO A 240 0.52 -0.74 9.51
N PRO A 241 -0.35 0.20 9.87
CA PRO A 241 0.04 1.52 10.34
C PRO A 241 1.17 1.48 11.39
N ARG A 242 1.29 0.36 12.12
CA ARG A 242 2.33 0.11 13.13
C ARG A 242 3.76 0.07 12.59
N LYS A 243 4.02 -0.46 11.37
CA LYS A 243 5.38 -0.47 10.79
C LYS A 243 5.83 0.93 10.35
N PHE A 244 4.89 1.75 9.85
CA PHE A 244 5.19 3.15 9.55
C PHE A 244 5.43 3.97 10.82
N LEU A 245 4.62 3.76 11.85
CA LEU A 245 4.78 4.44 13.13
C LEU A 245 6.08 4.07 13.83
N TRP A 246 6.55 2.82 13.67
CA TRP A 246 7.84 2.43 14.21
C TRP A 246 9.00 3.14 13.51
N LEU A 247 8.95 3.29 12.18
CA LEU A 247 9.91 4.13 11.44
C LEU A 247 9.84 5.61 11.88
N CYS A 248 8.64 6.12 12.13
CA CYS A 248 8.45 7.48 12.63
C CYS A 248 8.89 7.64 14.10
N SER A 249 8.65 6.66 14.98
CA SER A 249 9.04 6.72 16.39
C SER A 249 10.56 6.64 16.59
N LEU A 250 11.29 5.97 15.71
CA LEU A 250 12.76 6.01 15.71
C LEU A 250 13.30 7.41 15.45
N THR A 251 12.55 8.25 14.71
CA THR A 251 12.94 9.64 14.43
C THR A 251 12.66 10.57 15.60
N SER A 252 11.58 10.36 16.34
CA SER A 252 11.21 11.16 17.52
C SER A 252 12.10 10.88 18.73
N SER A 253 12.56 9.65 18.91
CA SER A 253 13.42 9.27 20.04
C SER A 253 14.81 9.92 20.01
N VAL A 254 15.31 10.24 18.81
CA VAL A 254 16.60 10.95 18.66
C VAL A 254 16.45 12.44 19.00
N PHE A 255 15.26 13.00 18.78
CA PHE A 255 15.00 14.43 19.05
C PHE A 255 14.83 14.76 20.55
N VAL A 256 14.30 13.86 21.34
CA VAL A 256 14.10 14.07 22.80
C VAL A 256 15.42 13.98 23.58
N HIS A 257 16.41 13.22 23.10
CA HIS A 257 17.73 13.13 23.78
C HIS A 257 18.69 14.24 23.41
N GLY A 258 18.46 14.98 22.31
CA GLY A 258 19.30 16.10 21.89
C GLY A 258 19.05 17.42 22.65
N LEU A 259 17.88 17.57 23.26
CA LEU A 259 17.52 18.82 23.97
C LEU A 259 17.89 18.84 25.47
N HIS A 260 18.30 17.71 26.05
CA HIS A 260 18.74 17.64 27.46
C HIS A 260 20.24 17.94 27.67
N HIS A 261 21.03 18.17 26.62
CA HIS A 261 22.47 18.49 26.73
C HIS A 261 22.85 19.94 26.43
N LEU A 262 21.88 20.84 26.25
CA LEU A 262 22.17 22.30 26.06
C LEU A 262 21.59 23.18 27.18
N GLY A 263 21.44 22.65 28.38
CA GLY A 263 21.00 23.38 29.53
C GLY A 263 21.79 23.01 30.80
N ASN A 264 23.08 23.35 30.84
CA ASN A 264 23.87 23.65 32.05
C ASN A 264 25.04 24.55 31.70
#